data_dc129fbdaa8fa737eacfa58181a1d762
#
_entry.id   dc129fbdaa8fa737eacfa58181a1d762
#
_cell.length_a   1.000
_cell.length_b   1.000
_cell.length_c   1.000
_cell.angle_alpha   90.00
_cell.angle_beta   90.00
_cell.angle_gamma   90.00
#
_symmetry.space_group_name_H-M   'P 1'
#
loop_
_entity.id
_entity.type
_entity.pdbx_description
1 polymer ?
#
loop_
_entity_poly.entity_id
_entity_poly.type
_entity_poly.pdbx_seq_one_letter_code
_entity_poly.pdbx_strand_id
1 'polypeptide(L)'
;SAASDVYKRQELAPYAQDVIMAMASIMKDMQPNTEVVYRPNAIRALMRVIDPSMVQGLERYLKSAIVDRHPSVSCAALVSSYHLYFESRDTVKRWGNEMQEAINMRPSITQSSPSFGGFGGLRPGLTLRFGGDRQSSPVEQVNMPSMSYMMQYHALGLLYLTRQGDRIAVTKMVQQLGQPRQGVVIRNPYALCMLVRYAAKIAEEDPNMRAPLTQMLEGWLRHKSDMVNYEAARALCTMSGVSVEQQTRAISVLQMFLSSPRTVLKFAAVRTLAE
;
A
#
# COMPACT_ATOMS: atom_id res chain seq x y z
N SER A 1 -21.36 -9.14 2.33
CA SER A 1 -21.18 -10.55 2.78
C SER A 1 -21.42 -11.49 1.61
N ALA A 2 -20.78 -12.66 1.58
CA ALA A 2 -20.90 -13.64 0.51
C ALA A 2 -22.36 -13.98 0.15
N ALA A 3 -23.24 -14.04 1.13
CA ALA A 3 -24.69 -14.26 0.90
C ALA A 3 -25.35 -13.14 0.08
N SER A 4 -25.02 -11.87 0.36
CA SER A 4 -25.53 -10.72 -0.41
C SER A 4 -25.04 -10.73 -1.86
N ASP A 5 -23.82 -11.21 -2.10
CA ASP A 5 -23.27 -11.27 -3.45
C ASP A 5 -23.87 -12.43 -4.27
N VAL A 6 -24.19 -13.55 -3.60
CA VAL A 6 -24.91 -14.68 -4.22
C VAL A 6 -26.32 -14.24 -4.63
N TYR A 7 -27.04 -13.52 -3.75
CA TYR A 7 -28.37 -12.99 -4.09
C TYR A 7 -28.34 -12.03 -5.28
N LYS A 8 -27.38 -11.11 -5.32
CA LYS A 8 -27.21 -10.19 -6.47
C LYS A 8 -26.91 -10.92 -7.76
N ARG A 9 -26.10 -11.99 -7.71
CA ARG A 9 -25.80 -12.82 -8.88
C ARG A 9 -27.05 -13.59 -9.34
N GLN A 10 -27.85 -14.11 -8.43
CA GLN A 10 -29.10 -14.81 -8.76
C GLN A 10 -30.16 -13.89 -9.34
N GLU A 11 -30.28 -12.66 -8.85
CA GLU A 11 -31.20 -11.65 -9.41
C GLU A 11 -30.75 -11.20 -10.81
N LEU A 12 -29.44 -11.18 -11.11
CA LEU A 12 -28.90 -10.79 -12.41
C LEU A 12 -28.85 -11.95 -13.40
N ALA A 13 -28.97 -13.20 -12.97
CA ALA A 13 -28.93 -14.37 -13.83
C ALA A 13 -29.95 -14.35 -14.99
N PRO A 14 -31.19 -13.85 -14.83
CA PRO A 14 -32.17 -13.71 -15.93
C PRO A 14 -31.70 -12.72 -17.01
N TYR A 15 -30.82 -11.78 -16.67
CA TYR A 15 -30.30 -10.74 -17.56
C TYR A 15 -28.85 -11.03 -17.98
N ALA A 16 -28.47 -12.31 -18.09
CA ALA A 16 -27.08 -12.72 -18.36
C ALA A 16 -26.47 -12.03 -19.59
N GLN A 17 -27.26 -11.77 -20.61
CA GLN A 17 -26.81 -11.10 -21.83
C GLN A 17 -26.49 -9.61 -21.58
N ASP A 18 -27.32 -8.93 -20.80
CA ASP A 18 -27.10 -7.54 -20.41
C ASP A 18 -25.89 -7.40 -19.47
N VAL A 19 -25.69 -8.38 -18.58
CA VAL A 19 -24.50 -8.45 -17.71
C VAL A 19 -23.22 -8.59 -18.52
N ILE A 20 -23.20 -9.43 -19.55
CA ILE A 20 -22.03 -9.60 -20.43
C ILE A 20 -21.72 -8.29 -21.17
N MET A 21 -22.73 -7.60 -21.67
CA MET A 21 -22.55 -6.30 -22.33
C MET A 21 -22.03 -5.23 -21.35
N ALA A 22 -22.59 -5.18 -20.14
CA ALA A 22 -22.12 -4.27 -19.09
C ALA A 22 -20.66 -4.56 -18.70
N MET A 23 -20.29 -5.83 -18.58
CA MET A 23 -18.90 -6.22 -18.32
C MET A 23 -17.96 -5.80 -19.43
N ALA A 24 -18.33 -6.00 -20.69
CA ALA A 24 -17.53 -5.58 -21.84
C ALA A 24 -17.30 -4.05 -21.85
N SER A 25 -18.32 -3.28 -21.49
CA SER A 25 -18.22 -1.82 -21.34
C SER A 25 -17.27 -1.44 -20.20
N ILE A 26 -17.41 -2.05 -19.01
CA ILE A 26 -16.54 -1.82 -17.87
C ILE A 26 -15.09 -2.19 -18.20
N MET A 27 -14.86 -3.29 -18.89
CA MET A 27 -13.51 -3.71 -19.32
C MET A 27 -12.85 -2.70 -20.26
N LYS A 28 -13.64 -2.04 -21.11
CA LYS A 28 -13.15 -0.97 -21.98
C LYS A 28 -12.65 0.21 -21.15
N ASP A 29 -13.36 0.56 -20.08
CA ASP A 29 -13.00 1.66 -19.18
C ASP A 29 -11.78 1.36 -18.30
N MET A 30 -11.38 0.09 -18.17
CA MET A 30 -10.16 -0.31 -17.46
C MET A 30 -8.88 -0.14 -18.27
N GLN A 31 -8.97 0.09 -19.57
CA GLN A 31 -7.80 0.14 -20.45
C GLN A 31 -6.89 1.34 -20.15
N PRO A 32 -5.57 1.21 -20.42
CA PRO A 32 -4.60 2.28 -20.14
C PRO A 32 -4.84 3.60 -20.91
N ASN A 33 -5.55 3.54 -22.03
CA ASN A 33 -5.92 4.70 -22.85
C ASN A 33 -7.15 5.44 -22.34
N THR A 34 -7.86 4.91 -21.36
CA THR A 34 -8.99 5.57 -20.71
C THR A 34 -8.50 6.56 -19.66
N GLU A 35 -9.28 7.61 -19.41
CA GLU A 35 -8.94 8.59 -18.39
C GLU A 35 -8.79 7.95 -17.00
N VAL A 36 -7.76 8.39 -16.29
CA VAL A 36 -7.37 7.84 -14.97
C VAL A 36 -8.50 7.88 -13.94
N VAL A 37 -9.40 8.86 -14.05
CA VAL A 37 -10.54 9.02 -13.11
C VAL A 37 -11.54 7.87 -13.19
N TYR A 38 -11.77 7.32 -14.38
CA TYR A 38 -12.75 6.24 -14.59
C TYR A 38 -12.18 4.86 -14.25
N ARG A 39 -10.91 4.63 -14.53
CA ARG A 39 -10.26 3.32 -14.39
C ARG A 39 -10.39 2.67 -13.01
N PRO A 40 -10.13 3.36 -11.88
CA PRO A 40 -10.30 2.76 -10.55
C PRO A 40 -11.75 2.35 -10.25
N ASN A 41 -12.71 3.13 -10.73
CA ASN A 41 -14.13 2.85 -10.52
C ASN A 41 -14.58 1.66 -11.38
N ALA A 42 -14.11 1.58 -12.62
CA ALA A 42 -14.34 0.44 -13.48
C ALA A 42 -13.80 -0.87 -12.87
N ILE A 43 -12.58 -0.85 -12.31
CA ILE A 43 -11.98 -1.99 -11.61
C ILE A 43 -12.84 -2.44 -10.43
N ARG A 44 -13.30 -1.50 -9.60
CA ARG A 44 -14.16 -1.81 -8.45
C ARG A 44 -15.53 -2.32 -8.86
N ALA A 45 -16.12 -1.72 -9.91
CA ALA A 45 -17.41 -2.14 -10.44
C ALA A 45 -17.36 -3.57 -11.01
N LEU A 46 -16.29 -3.88 -11.76
CA LEU A 46 -16.08 -5.20 -12.31
C LEU A 46 -16.06 -6.30 -11.24
N MET A 47 -15.41 -6.06 -10.10
CA MET A 47 -15.34 -7.01 -8.98
C MET A 47 -16.71 -7.30 -8.34
N ARG A 48 -17.72 -6.48 -8.59
CA ARG A 48 -19.09 -6.71 -8.11
C ARG A 48 -19.92 -7.62 -9.02
N VAL A 49 -19.51 -7.72 -10.27
CA VAL A 49 -20.27 -8.40 -11.35
C VAL A 49 -19.57 -9.68 -11.81
N ILE A 50 -18.26 -9.78 -11.58
CA ILE A 50 -17.45 -10.89 -12.10
C ILE A 50 -17.83 -12.23 -11.46
N ASP A 51 -17.90 -13.24 -12.31
CA ASP A 51 -17.97 -14.64 -11.91
C ASP A 51 -16.54 -15.23 -11.81
N PRO A 52 -16.24 -16.10 -10.81
CA PRO A 52 -14.95 -16.76 -10.70
C PRO A 52 -14.43 -17.45 -11.97
N SER A 53 -15.34 -17.97 -12.80
CA SER A 53 -15.01 -18.59 -14.11
C SER A 53 -14.41 -17.59 -15.11
N MET A 54 -14.74 -16.32 -14.99
CA MET A 54 -14.30 -15.25 -15.90
C MET A 54 -12.98 -14.58 -15.48
N VAL A 55 -12.49 -14.86 -14.27
CA VAL A 55 -11.29 -14.25 -13.72
C VAL A 55 -10.06 -14.45 -14.59
N GLN A 56 -9.94 -15.62 -15.24
CA GLN A 56 -8.81 -15.90 -16.12
C GLN A 56 -8.75 -14.96 -17.33
N GLY A 57 -9.91 -14.60 -17.90
CA GLY A 57 -10.00 -13.63 -19.00
C GLY A 57 -9.59 -12.21 -18.58
N LEU A 58 -9.72 -11.88 -17.31
CA LEU A 58 -9.42 -10.56 -16.74
C LEU A 58 -8.02 -10.46 -16.12
N GLU A 59 -7.34 -11.59 -15.95
CA GLU A 59 -6.03 -11.67 -15.30
C GLU A 59 -5.05 -10.63 -15.87
N ARG A 60 -4.96 -10.55 -17.20
CA ARG A 60 -4.05 -9.61 -17.88
C ARG A 60 -4.34 -8.15 -17.53
N TYR A 61 -5.61 -7.77 -17.48
CA TYR A 61 -6.00 -6.38 -17.16
C TYR A 61 -5.73 -6.03 -15.70
N LEU A 62 -6.03 -6.94 -14.78
CA LEU A 62 -5.77 -6.75 -13.35
C LEU A 62 -4.27 -6.69 -13.04
N LYS A 63 -3.46 -7.57 -13.64
CA LYS A 63 -2.00 -7.54 -13.52
C LYS A 63 -1.42 -6.21 -14.01
N SER A 64 -1.85 -5.75 -15.17
CA SER A 64 -1.43 -4.44 -15.70
C SER A 64 -1.87 -3.27 -14.80
N ALA A 65 -3.06 -3.36 -14.19
CA ALA A 65 -3.56 -2.34 -13.29
C ALA A 65 -2.84 -2.33 -11.91
N ILE A 66 -2.38 -3.48 -11.42
CA ILE A 66 -1.57 -3.58 -10.18
C ILE A 66 -0.26 -2.79 -10.32
N VAL A 67 0.39 -2.88 -11.48
CA VAL A 67 1.64 -2.18 -11.77
C VAL A 67 1.44 -0.83 -12.46
N ASP A 68 0.26 -0.25 -12.34
CA ASP A 68 -0.01 1.07 -12.91
C ASP A 68 0.69 2.17 -12.10
N ARG A 69 1.26 3.14 -12.80
CA ARG A 69 1.97 4.28 -12.19
C ARG A 69 1.05 5.22 -11.40
N HIS A 70 -0.26 5.20 -11.70
CA HIS A 70 -1.25 6.01 -10.98
C HIS A 70 -1.67 5.30 -9.69
N PRO A 71 -1.40 5.89 -8.51
CA PRO A 71 -1.69 5.25 -7.23
C PRO A 71 -3.14 4.82 -7.05
N SER A 72 -4.09 5.59 -7.58
CA SER A 72 -5.52 5.28 -7.49
C SER A 72 -5.90 4.00 -8.25
N VAL A 73 -5.30 3.78 -9.43
CA VAL A 73 -5.53 2.59 -10.26
C VAL A 73 -4.90 1.36 -9.60
N SER A 74 -3.63 1.47 -9.23
CA SER A 74 -2.91 0.40 -8.54
C SER A 74 -3.59 0.00 -7.22
N CYS A 75 -3.98 0.96 -6.38
CA CYS A 75 -4.72 0.69 -5.14
C CYS A 75 -6.06 0.00 -5.41
N ALA A 76 -6.83 0.46 -6.41
CA ALA A 76 -8.10 -0.18 -6.76
C ALA A 76 -7.90 -1.63 -7.20
N ALA A 77 -6.88 -1.89 -8.04
CA ALA A 77 -6.55 -3.24 -8.48
C ALA A 77 -6.11 -4.15 -7.32
N LEU A 78 -5.24 -3.66 -6.44
CA LEU A 78 -4.75 -4.42 -5.29
C LEU A 78 -5.86 -4.76 -4.29
N VAL A 79 -6.75 -3.81 -3.97
CA VAL A 79 -7.90 -4.06 -3.10
C VAL A 79 -8.88 -5.01 -3.75
N SER A 80 -9.13 -4.88 -5.05
CA SER A 80 -9.97 -5.80 -5.81
C SER A 80 -9.38 -7.20 -5.83
N SER A 81 -8.06 -7.32 -5.99
CA SER A 81 -7.34 -8.61 -5.94
C SER A 81 -7.40 -9.25 -4.54
N TYR A 82 -7.44 -8.44 -3.47
CA TYR A 82 -7.64 -8.94 -2.12
C TYR A 82 -9.02 -9.62 -1.98
N HIS A 83 -10.08 -9.00 -2.49
CA HIS A 83 -11.41 -9.63 -2.49
C HIS A 83 -11.45 -10.89 -3.35
N LEU A 84 -10.83 -10.84 -4.53
CA LEU A 84 -10.75 -11.96 -5.45
C LEU A 84 -9.96 -13.16 -4.89
N TYR A 85 -9.00 -12.93 -3.99
CA TYR A 85 -8.23 -14.00 -3.34
C TYR A 85 -9.10 -14.99 -2.60
N PHE A 86 -10.22 -14.59 -2.04
CA PHE A 86 -11.14 -15.49 -1.32
C PHE A 86 -11.99 -16.33 -2.28
N GLU A 87 -12.16 -15.89 -3.52
CA GLU A 87 -12.93 -16.60 -4.56
C GLU A 87 -12.01 -17.43 -5.48
N SER A 88 -10.86 -16.89 -5.85
CA SER A 88 -9.91 -17.49 -6.82
C SER A 88 -8.48 -17.43 -6.30
N ARG A 89 -8.21 -18.15 -5.22
CA ARG A 89 -6.94 -18.11 -4.49
C ARG A 89 -5.72 -18.40 -5.35
N ASP A 90 -5.78 -19.45 -6.16
CA ASP A 90 -4.63 -19.90 -6.95
C ASP A 90 -4.29 -18.94 -8.10
N THR A 91 -5.28 -18.27 -8.64
CA THR A 91 -5.08 -17.23 -9.65
C THR A 91 -4.34 -16.04 -9.06
N VAL A 92 -4.80 -15.52 -7.91
CA VAL A 92 -4.17 -14.36 -7.27
C VAL A 92 -2.78 -14.65 -6.74
N LYS A 93 -2.51 -15.88 -6.29
CA LYS A 93 -1.15 -16.29 -5.87
C LYS A 93 -0.10 -16.14 -6.98
N ARG A 94 -0.49 -16.34 -8.24
CA ARG A 94 0.41 -16.20 -9.39
C ARG A 94 0.84 -14.76 -9.65
N TRP A 95 0.18 -13.75 -9.06
CA TRP A 95 0.47 -12.33 -9.27
C TRP A 95 1.52 -11.77 -8.29
N GLY A 96 2.28 -12.64 -7.64
CA GLY A 96 3.28 -12.25 -6.67
C GLY A 96 4.36 -11.31 -7.21
N ASN A 97 4.73 -11.45 -8.49
CA ASN A 97 5.72 -10.57 -9.14
C ASN A 97 5.18 -9.16 -9.33
N GLU A 98 3.95 -9.03 -9.79
CA GLU A 98 3.26 -7.74 -9.98
C GLU A 98 3.06 -7.01 -8.64
N MET A 99 2.72 -7.75 -7.58
CA MET A 99 2.63 -7.19 -6.23
C MET A 99 3.99 -6.69 -5.72
N GLN A 100 5.06 -7.45 -5.97
CA GLN A 100 6.42 -7.05 -5.62
C GLN A 100 6.87 -5.81 -6.41
N GLU A 101 6.53 -5.75 -7.70
CA GLU A 101 6.79 -4.58 -8.53
C GLU A 101 6.03 -3.35 -8.03
N ALA A 102 4.75 -3.48 -7.65
CA ALA A 102 3.95 -2.39 -7.09
C ALA A 102 4.57 -1.81 -5.80
N ILE A 103 5.21 -2.63 -4.95
CA ILE A 103 5.94 -2.15 -3.77
C ILE A 103 7.13 -1.27 -4.18
N ASN A 104 7.81 -1.64 -5.26
CA ASN A 104 9.04 -0.98 -5.73
C ASN A 104 8.76 0.28 -6.55
N MET A 105 7.54 0.43 -7.06
CA MET A 105 7.18 1.51 -7.96
C MET A 105 7.19 2.87 -7.28
N ARG A 106 7.59 3.88 -8.08
CA ARG A 106 7.41 5.29 -7.73
C ARG A 106 6.12 5.78 -8.38
N PRO A 107 5.15 6.28 -7.60
CA PRO A 107 3.92 6.81 -8.15
C PRO A 107 4.21 8.04 -9.02
N SER A 108 3.57 8.15 -10.18
CA SER A 108 3.53 9.37 -10.96
C SER A 108 2.30 10.16 -10.56
N ILE A 109 2.48 11.40 -10.12
CA ILE A 109 1.39 12.36 -10.03
C ILE A 109 1.38 13.10 -11.36
N THR A 110 0.44 12.81 -12.22
CA THR A 110 -0.01 13.79 -13.19
C THR A 110 -0.67 14.89 -12.38
N GLN A 111 -0.02 16.04 -12.28
CA GLN A 111 -0.69 17.26 -11.88
C GLN A 111 -1.73 17.56 -12.97
N SER A 112 -2.90 16.95 -12.88
CA SER A 112 -4.10 17.56 -13.40
C SER A 112 -4.41 18.73 -12.46
N SER A 113 -3.69 19.84 -12.64
CA SER A 113 -4.20 21.10 -12.19
C SER A 113 -5.58 21.22 -12.85
N PRO A 114 -6.70 21.28 -12.09
CA PRO A 114 -7.93 21.74 -12.69
C PRO A 114 -7.60 23.16 -13.15
N SER A 115 -7.56 23.36 -14.45
CA SER A 115 -7.64 24.67 -15.06
C SER A 115 -9.02 25.19 -14.69
N PHE A 116 -9.13 25.75 -13.50
CA PHE A 116 -10.28 26.51 -13.09
C PHE A 116 -10.23 27.76 -13.95
N GLY A 117 -11.05 27.74 -15.02
CA GLY A 117 -11.21 28.85 -15.94
C GLY A 117 -11.41 30.11 -15.16
N GLY A 118 -10.39 30.96 -15.12
CA GLY A 118 -10.41 32.23 -14.45
C GLY A 118 -11.48 33.12 -15.04
N PHE A 119 -12.41 33.49 -14.22
CA PHE A 119 -13.27 34.62 -14.44
C PHE A 119 -12.41 35.91 -14.56
N GLY A 120 -12.64 36.65 -15.60
CA GLY A 120 -11.81 37.75 -16.04
C GLY A 120 -11.58 38.87 -15.03
N GLY A 121 -10.43 39.45 -15.13
CA GLY A 121 -10.03 40.66 -14.44
C GLY A 121 -8.77 41.24 -15.06
N LEU A 122 -8.93 42.21 -15.94
CA LEU A 122 -7.90 42.98 -16.62
C LEU A 122 -6.73 43.40 -15.72
N ARG A 123 -5.49 43.20 -16.19
CA ARG A 123 -4.47 44.26 -16.21
C ARG A 123 -3.42 44.00 -17.30
N PRO A 124 -3.14 44.99 -18.20
CA PRO A 124 -2.11 44.86 -19.18
C PRO A 124 -0.77 45.37 -18.64
N GLY A 125 0.31 44.72 -19.04
CA GLY A 125 1.65 45.30 -18.99
C GLY A 125 2.57 44.73 -17.93
N LEU A 126 3.39 43.75 -18.31
CA LEU A 126 4.85 43.83 -18.23
C LEU A 126 5.45 42.54 -18.87
N THR A 127 5.85 42.68 -20.12
CA THR A 127 6.75 41.73 -20.76
C THR A 127 8.16 41.96 -20.21
N LEU A 128 8.63 41.08 -19.35
CA LEU A 128 10.06 40.94 -19.10
C LEU A 128 10.57 39.67 -19.79
N ARG A 129 11.18 39.94 -20.93
CA ARG A 129 11.97 39.04 -21.73
C ARG A 129 13.30 38.81 -20.99
N PHE A 130 13.50 37.63 -20.41
CA PHE A 130 14.83 37.19 -20.05
C PHE A 130 15.20 35.97 -20.92
N GLY A 131 16.09 36.23 -21.88
CA GLY A 131 16.86 35.19 -22.50
C GLY A 131 17.97 34.77 -21.54
N GLY A 132 18.26 33.50 -21.49
CA GLY A 132 19.37 32.94 -20.73
C GLY A 132 19.27 31.43 -20.64
N ASP A 133 20.11 30.77 -21.38
CA ASP A 133 20.72 29.44 -21.19
C ASP A 133 19.92 28.31 -20.57
N ARG A 134 19.65 27.32 -21.41
CA ARG A 134 19.30 25.95 -21.05
C ARG A 134 20.47 25.30 -20.30
N GLN A 135 20.61 25.58 -19.02
CA GLN A 135 21.24 24.68 -18.09
C GLN A 135 20.14 23.75 -17.56
N SER A 136 20.28 22.47 -17.81
CA SER A 136 19.49 21.39 -17.23
C SER A 136 19.59 21.49 -15.70
N SER A 137 18.64 22.19 -15.09
CA SER A 137 18.45 22.16 -13.65
C SER A 137 18.16 20.73 -13.22
N PRO A 138 18.78 20.25 -12.13
CA PRO A 138 18.45 18.93 -11.57
C PRO A 138 16.96 18.92 -11.29
N VAL A 139 16.27 17.92 -11.83
CA VAL A 139 14.85 17.66 -11.57
C VAL A 139 14.70 17.64 -10.06
N GLU A 140 14.16 18.71 -9.52
CA GLU A 140 13.84 18.83 -8.10
C GLU A 140 13.01 17.62 -7.73
N GLN A 141 13.57 16.73 -6.92
CA GLN A 141 12.87 15.52 -6.48
C GLN A 141 11.73 15.97 -5.58
N VAL A 142 10.57 16.22 -6.18
CA VAL A 142 9.35 16.54 -5.46
C VAL A 142 9.12 15.44 -4.44
N ASN A 143 9.24 15.79 -3.17
CA ASN A 143 9.09 14.87 -2.06
C ASN A 143 7.61 14.50 -1.96
N MET A 144 7.23 13.40 -2.63
CA MET A 144 5.85 12.93 -2.72
C MET A 144 5.28 12.66 -1.34
N PRO A 145 4.05 13.10 -1.05
CA PRO A 145 3.38 12.79 0.21
C PRO A 145 3.34 11.28 0.46
N SER A 146 3.51 10.87 1.70
CA SER A 146 3.49 9.45 2.09
C SER A 146 2.21 8.71 1.67
N MET A 147 1.10 9.43 1.58
CA MET A 147 -0.19 8.89 1.10
C MET A 147 -0.17 8.49 -0.38
N SER A 148 0.69 9.09 -1.20
CA SER A 148 0.87 8.71 -2.61
C SER A 148 1.44 7.29 -2.75
N TYR A 149 2.01 6.73 -1.68
CA TYR A 149 2.56 5.38 -1.63
C TYR A 149 1.59 4.37 -0.99
N MET A 150 0.29 4.65 -0.96
CA MET A 150 -0.71 3.75 -0.36
C MET A 150 -0.75 2.38 -1.05
N MET A 151 -0.37 2.31 -2.32
CA MET A 151 -0.20 1.04 -3.03
C MET A 151 0.81 0.10 -2.36
N GLN A 152 1.87 0.63 -1.71
CA GLN A 152 2.82 -0.20 -0.96
C GLN A 152 2.14 -0.94 0.20
N TYR A 153 1.21 -0.28 0.89
CA TYR A 153 0.43 -0.89 1.97
C TYR A 153 -0.45 -2.04 1.46
N HIS A 154 -1.23 -1.79 0.40
CA HIS A 154 -2.11 -2.81 -0.17
C HIS A 154 -1.32 -3.97 -0.80
N ALA A 155 -0.24 -3.66 -1.53
CA ALA A 155 0.60 -4.68 -2.15
C ALA A 155 1.30 -5.57 -1.12
N LEU A 156 1.84 -4.97 -0.04
CA LEU A 156 2.47 -5.71 1.05
C LEU A 156 1.47 -6.64 1.75
N GLY A 157 0.26 -6.14 2.05
CA GLY A 157 -0.78 -6.94 2.68
C GLY A 157 -1.21 -8.13 1.82
N LEU A 158 -1.43 -7.89 0.53
CA LEU A 158 -1.81 -8.94 -0.40
C LEU A 158 -0.67 -9.96 -0.62
N LEU A 159 0.58 -9.49 -0.73
CA LEU A 159 1.74 -10.33 -0.87
C LEU A 159 1.95 -11.24 0.36
N TYR A 160 1.76 -10.70 1.56
CA TYR A 160 1.79 -11.50 2.78
C TYR A 160 0.68 -12.55 2.79
N LEU A 161 -0.54 -12.17 2.46
CA LEU A 161 -1.69 -13.07 2.41
C LEU A 161 -1.46 -14.25 1.44
N THR A 162 -0.85 -13.97 0.29
CA THR A 162 -0.55 -15.02 -0.71
C THR A 162 0.58 -15.95 -0.29
N ARG A 163 1.52 -15.47 0.53
CA ARG A 163 2.72 -16.20 0.98
C ARG A 163 2.63 -16.74 2.42
N GLN A 164 1.57 -16.47 3.16
CA GLN A 164 1.48 -16.81 4.59
C GLN A 164 1.65 -18.30 4.91
N GLY A 165 1.43 -19.19 3.94
CA GLY A 165 1.69 -20.62 4.08
C GLY A 165 3.17 -21.02 3.90
N ASP A 166 4.03 -20.13 3.43
CA ASP A 166 5.46 -20.36 3.22
C ASP A 166 6.29 -19.42 4.11
N ARG A 167 6.73 -19.95 5.26
CA ARG A 167 7.52 -19.19 6.25
C ARG A 167 8.82 -18.64 5.66
N ILE A 168 9.48 -19.41 4.79
CA ILE A 168 10.74 -18.99 4.17
C ILE A 168 10.50 -17.80 3.24
N ALA A 169 9.45 -17.86 2.42
CA ALA A 169 9.09 -16.77 1.52
C ALA A 169 8.72 -15.49 2.30
N VAL A 170 7.97 -15.62 3.41
CA VAL A 170 7.61 -14.48 4.27
C VAL A 170 8.85 -13.89 4.94
N THR A 171 9.72 -14.71 5.50
CA THR A 171 10.96 -14.28 6.15
C THR A 171 11.87 -13.52 5.17
N LYS A 172 12.10 -14.08 3.99
CA LYS A 172 12.88 -13.41 2.93
C LYS A 172 12.25 -12.06 2.53
N MET A 173 10.95 -12.02 2.37
CA MET A 173 10.22 -10.79 2.04
C MET A 173 10.43 -9.71 3.11
N VAL A 174 10.26 -10.05 4.38
CA VAL A 174 10.43 -9.10 5.49
C VAL A 174 11.86 -8.60 5.59
N GLN A 175 12.85 -9.47 5.44
CA GLN A 175 14.27 -9.08 5.43
C GLN A 175 14.60 -8.15 4.26
N GLN A 176 14.14 -8.46 3.05
CA GLN A 176 14.40 -7.63 1.86
C GLN A 176 13.76 -6.25 1.98
N LEU A 177 12.54 -6.17 2.48
CA LEU A 177 11.80 -4.92 2.61
C LEU A 177 12.21 -4.08 3.83
N GLY A 178 12.73 -4.74 4.87
CA GLY A 178 13.19 -4.08 6.09
C GLY A 178 14.60 -3.48 5.99
N GLN A 179 15.40 -3.89 5.01
CA GLN A 179 16.77 -3.40 4.83
C GLN A 179 16.86 -2.37 3.70
N PRO A 180 17.09 -1.08 4.00
CA PRO A 180 17.12 -0.02 2.98
C PRO A 180 18.25 -0.17 1.95
N ARG A 181 19.22 -1.05 2.20
CA ARG A 181 20.40 -1.26 1.34
C ARG A 181 20.11 -1.93 -0.01
N GLN A 182 18.93 -2.53 -0.19
CA GLN A 182 18.58 -3.29 -1.40
C GLN A 182 17.73 -2.48 -2.42
N GLY A 183 17.71 -1.16 -2.34
CA GLY A 183 17.06 -0.31 -3.34
C GLY A 183 15.55 -0.17 -3.20
N VAL A 184 14.89 -1.01 -2.40
CA VAL A 184 13.46 -0.92 -2.11
C VAL A 184 13.25 -0.11 -0.85
N VAL A 185 12.62 1.05 -0.99
CA VAL A 185 12.30 1.90 0.16
C VAL A 185 10.79 1.95 0.35
N ILE A 186 10.31 1.38 1.45
CA ILE A 186 8.92 1.57 1.87
C ILE A 186 8.79 2.98 2.45
N ARG A 187 7.99 3.80 1.81
CA ARG A 187 7.76 5.20 2.18
C ARG A 187 6.44 5.42 2.90
N ASN A 188 5.49 4.51 2.74
CA ASN A 188 4.20 4.60 3.41
C ASN A 188 4.31 4.14 4.87
N PRO A 189 3.94 4.97 5.87
CA PRO A 189 4.03 4.60 7.29
C PRO A 189 3.14 3.42 7.68
N TYR A 190 1.97 3.27 7.05
CA TYR A 190 1.07 2.13 7.30
C TYR A 190 1.70 0.82 6.82
N ALA A 191 2.36 0.84 5.66
CA ALA A 191 3.10 -0.31 5.16
C ALA A 191 4.26 -0.69 6.08
N LEU A 192 4.98 0.31 6.63
CA LEU A 192 6.03 0.07 7.62
C LEU A 192 5.49 -0.51 8.92
N CYS A 193 4.37 -0.01 9.45
CA CYS A 193 3.74 -0.59 10.63
C CYS A 193 3.30 -2.05 10.39
N MET A 194 2.80 -2.35 9.21
CA MET A 194 2.48 -3.73 8.83
C MET A 194 3.73 -4.60 8.77
N LEU A 195 4.83 -4.09 8.21
CA LEU A 195 6.10 -4.81 8.15
C LEU A 195 6.69 -5.05 9.54
N VAL A 196 6.58 -4.09 10.48
CA VAL A 196 6.93 -4.24 11.89
C VAL A 196 6.18 -5.42 12.51
N ARG A 197 4.87 -5.51 12.30
CA ARG A 197 4.04 -6.61 12.82
C ARG A 197 4.45 -7.96 12.25
N TYR A 198 4.78 -8.01 10.97
CA TYR A 198 5.25 -9.25 10.35
C TYR A 198 6.62 -9.65 10.88
N ALA A 199 7.54 -8.69 11.07
CA ALA A 199 8.85 -8.94 11.66
C ALA A 199 8.74 -9.46 13.10
N ALA A 200 7.90 -8.84 13.92
CA ALA A 200 7.64 -9.29 15.28
C ALA A 200 7.09 -10.73 15.32
N LYS A 201 6.08 -11.02 14.50
CA LYS A 201 5.49 -12.36 14.42
C LYS A 201 6.53 -13.43 14.04
N ILE A 202 7.35 -13.16 13.02
CA ILE A 202 8.40 -14.11 12.61
C ILE A 202 9.44 -14.29 13.72
N ALA A 203 9.83 -13.21 14.40
CA ALA A 203 10.80 -13.26 15.49
C ALA A 203 10.30 -14.07 16.71
N GLU A 204 8.99 -14.10 16.95
CA GLU A 204 8.37 -14.96 17.97
C GLU A 204 8.34 -16.43 17.54
N GLU A 205 8.03 -16.69 16.27
CA GLU A 205 7.88 -18.05 15.72
C GLU A 205 9.23 -18.72 15.45
N ASP A 206 10.30 -17.97 15.11
CA ASP A 206 11.61 -18.50 14.75
C ASP A 206 12.73 -17.90 15.61
N PRO A 207 13.27 -18.68 16.57
CA PRO A 207 14.38 -18.23 17.42
C PRO A 207 15.63 -17.81 16.64
N ASN A 208 15.92 -18.44 15.49
CA ASN A 208 17.10 -18.14 14.69
C ASN A 208 16.99 -16.77 14.02
N MET A 209 15.76 -16.34 13.70
CA MET A 209 15.49 -15.07 13.08
C MET A 209 15.27 -13.93 14.08
N ARG A 210 15.20 -14.25 15.37
CA ARG A 210 14.90 -13.27 16.43
C ARG A 210 15.92 -12.13 16.47
N ALA A 211 17.21 -12.45 16.56
CA ALA A 211 18.26 -11.46 16.70
C ALA A 211 18.31 -10.46 15.50
N PRO A 212 18.35 -10.88 14.24
CA PRO A 212 18.35 -9.93 13.13
C PRO A 212 17.06 -9.12 13.01
N LEU A 213 15.91 -9.70 13.36
CA LEU A 213 14.63 -8.99 13.28
C LEU A 213 14.45 -8.00 14.44
N THR A 214 14.86 -8.32 15.65
CA THR A 214 14.85 -7.36 16.78
C THR A 214 15.78 -6.18 16.53
N GLN A 215 16.95 -6.42 15.92
CA GLN A 215 17.84 -5.34 15.51
C GLN A 215 17.18 -4.43 14.45
N MET A 216 16.43 -5.01 13.52
CA MET A 216 15.68 -4.24 12.52
C MET A 216 14.56 -3.41 13.18
N LEU A 217 13.80 -4.00 14.12
CA LEU A 217 12.77 -3.30 14.89
C LEU A 217 13.36 -2.14 15.70
N GLU A 218 14.51 -2.34 16.30
CA GLU A 218 15.24 -1.31 17.03
C GLU A 218 15.64 -0.12 16.13
N GLY A 219 16.03 -0.37 14.89
CA GLY A 219 16.30 0.65 13.90
C GLY A 219 15.09 1.56 13.63
N TRP A 220 13.88 1.02 13.71
CA TRP A 220 12.64 1.78 13.49
C TRP A 220 12.17 2.59 14.73
N LEU A 221 12.74 2.41 15.91
CA LEU A 221 12.48 3.26 17.06
C LEU A 221 12.86 4.73 16.81
N ARG A 222 13.70 5.01 15.83
CA ARG A 222 14.15 6.36 15.45
C ARG A 222 13.62 6.80 14.09
N HIS A 223 12.51 6.22 13.65
CA HIS A 223 11.91 6.59 12.37
C HIS A 223 11.24 7.99 12.48
N LYS A 224 11.18 8.72 11.36
CA LYS A 224 10.56 10.04 11.27
C LYS A 224 9.04 10.08 11.57
N SER A 225 8.36 8.94 11.51
CA SER A 225 6.93 8.81 11.77
C SER A 225 6.70 8.25 13.17
N ASP A 226 5.99 9.00 14.03
CA ASP A 226 5.62 8.58 15.39
C ASP A 226 4.86 7.25 15.40
N MET A 227 4.05 7.00 14.38
CA MET A 227 3.27 5.74 14.25
C MET A 227 4.19 4.53 14.11
N VAL A 228 5.25 4.65 13.32
CA VAL A 228 6.23 3.57 13.12
C VAL A 228 7.05 3.37 14.39
N ASN A 229 7.47 4.46 15.05
CA ASN A 229 8.20 4.41 16.33
C ASN A 229 7.37 3.72 17.40
N TYR A 230 6.10 4.10 17.50
CA TYR A 230 5.16 3.47 18.44
C TYR A 230 4.99 1.97 18.17
N GLU A 231 4.73 1.59 16.92
CA GLU A 231 4.52 0.20 16.58
C GLU A 231 5.76 -0.67 16.82
N ALA A 232 6.97 -0.14 16.53
CA ALA A 232 8.22 -0.79 16.83
C ALA A 232 8.47 -0.92 18.34
N ALA A 233 8.22 0.15 19.10
CA ALA A 233 8.34 0.12 20.55
C ALA A 233 7.37 -0.88 21.19
N ARG A 234 6.11 -0.88 20.76
CA ARG A 234 5.10 -1.84 21.19
C ARG A 234 5.55 -3.28 20.93
N ALA A 235 6.01 -3.56 19.71
CA ALA A 235 6.47 -4.89 19.33
C ALA A 235 7.61 -5.37 20.23
N LEU A 236 8.62 -4.53 20.49
CA LEU A 236 9.76 -4.88 21.35
C LEU A 236 9.38 -5.05 22.83
N CYS A 237 8.35 -4.35 23.31
CA CYS A 237 7.85 -4.52 24.69
C CYS A 237 7.03 -5.80 24.87
N THR A 238 6.26 -6.21 23.83
CA THR A 238 5.35 -7.38 23.92
C THR A 238 6.02 -8.70 23.55
N MET A 239 7.09 -8.66 22.74
CA MET A 239 7.79 -9.87 22.29
C MET A 239 8.57 -10.55 23.41
N SER A 240 8.54 -11.89 23.43
CA SER A 240 9.38 -12.71 24.32
C SER A 240 10.83 -12.79 23.84
N GLY A 241 11.78 -12.84 24.78
CA GLY A 241 13.21 -13.05 24.49
C GLY A 241 13.94 -11.87 23.88
N VAL A 242 13.42 -10.67 24.07
CA VAL A 242 14.10 -9.38 23.78
C VAL A 242 15.06 -9.06 24.94
N SER A 243 16.22 -8.50 24.62
CA SER A 243 17.18 -8.10 25.66
C SER A 243 16.66 -6.93 26.50
N VAL A 244 17.08 -6.88 27.78
CA VAL A 244 16.69 -5.78 28.69
C VAL A 244 17.06 -4.42 28.12
N GLU A 245 18.19 -4.29 27.45
CA GLU A 245 18.62 -3.05 26.82
C GLU A 245 17.67 -2.63 25.69
N GLN A 246 17.23 -3.55 24.85
CA GLN A 246 16.30 -3.27 23.77
C GLN A 246 14.92 -2.88 24.31
N GLN A 247 14.44 -3.56 25.35
CA GLN A 247 13.21 -3.19 26.04
C GLN A 247 13.30 -1.81 26.66
N THR A 248 14.42 -1.49 27.35
CA THR A 248 14.63 -0.16 27.93
C THR A 248 14.59 0.95 26.87
N ARG A 249 15.18 0.72 25.70
CA ARG A 249 15.12 1.68 24.59
C ARG A 249 13.68 1.86 24.08
N ALA A 250 12.93 0.78 23.95
CA ALA A 250 11.52 0.81 23.54
C ALA A 250 10.66 1.57 24.58
N ILE A 251 10.84 1.27 25.87
CA ILE A 251 10.16 1.96 26.96
C ILE A 251 10.49 3.46 26.95
N SER A 252 11.75 3.84 26.70
CA SER A 252 12.14 5.26 26.62
C SER A 252 11.38 6.00 25.50
N VAL A 253 11.13 5.36 24.37
CA VAL A 253 10.29 5.94 23.29
C VAL A 253 8.84 6.10 23.75
N LEU A 254 8.28 5.12 24.44
CA LEU A 254 6.91 5.22 24.98
C LEU A 254 6.80 6.31 26.05
N GLN A 255 7.80 6.45 26.92
CA GLN A 255 7.87 7.52 27.92
C GLN A 255 7.91 8.91 27.26
N MET A 256 8.65 9.07 26.17
CA MET A 256 8.65 10.30 25.39
C MET A 256 7.25 10.63 24.84
N PHE A 257 6.47 9.63 24.42
CA PHE A 257 5.09 9.83 23.98
C PHE A 257 4.14 10.25 25.11
N LEU A 258 4.39 9.89 26.36
CA LEU A 258 3.62 10.40 27.50
C LEU A 258 3.71 11.92 27.65
N SER A 259 4.83 12.52 27.25
CA SER A 259 5.03 13.97 27.25
C SER A 259 4.55 14.67 25.97
N SER A 260 4.08 13.93 24.99
CA SER A 260 3.60 14.48 23.71
C SER A 260 2.35 15.34 23.89
N PRO A 261 2.17 16.44 23.14
CA PRO A 261 0.92 17.20 23.15
C PRO A 261 -0.26 16.42 22.50
N ARG A 262 0.04 15.37 21.75
CA ARG A 262 -0.97 14.55 21.06
C ARG A 262 -1.57 13.52 22.00
N THR A 263 -2.84 13.67 22.34
CA THR A 263 -3.59 12.77 23.25
C THR A 263 -3.61 11.31 22.79
N VAL A 264 -3.66 11.08 21.48
CA VAL A 264 -3.64 9.74 20.88
C VAL A 264 -2.33 9.00 21.19
N LEU A 265 -1.17 9.68 21.10
CA LEU A 265 0.12 9.09 21.43
C LEU A 265 0.26 8.79 22.91
N LYS A 266 -0.23 9.70 23.79
CA LYS A 266 -0.27 9.47 25.23
C LYS A 266 -1.10 8.22 25.57
N PHE A 267 -2.31 8.13 25.03
CA PHE A 267 -3.20 7.00 25.25
C PHE A 267 -2.56 5.68 24.79
N ALA A 268 -1.97 5.70 23.59
CA ALA A 268 -1.30 4.52 23.04
C ALA A 268 -0.12 4.07 23.91
N ALA A 269 0.70 5.02 24.38
CA ALA A 269 1.84 4.73 25.25
C ALA A 269 1.38 4.18 26.62
N VAL A 270 0.38 4.80 27.26
CA VAL A 270 -0.19 4.32 28.54
C VAL A 270 -0.70 2.89 28.39
N ARG A 271 -1.45 2.61 27.32
CA ARG A 271 -2.00 1.27 27.07
C ARG A 271 -0.89 0.22 26.97
N THR A 272 0.16 0.49 26.20
CA THR A 272 1.26 -0.47 26.01
C THR A 272 2.12 -0.65 27.25
N LEU A 273 2.28 0.40 28.07
CA LEU A 273 3.05 0.30 29.34
C LEU A 273 2.26 -0.37 30.46
N ALA A 274 0.95 -0.49 30.30
CA ALA A 274 0.08 -1.16 31.27
C ALA A 274 -0.11 -2.68 30.98
N GLU A 275 0.20 -3.12 29.76
CA GLU A 275 0.25 -4.54 29.35
C GLU A 275 1.55 -5.22 29.80
#